data_a2b28735464c17af9025d6277d264ed3
#
_entry.id   a2b28735464c17af9025d6277d264ed3
#
_cell.length_a   1.000
_cell.length_b   1.000
_cell.length_c   1.000
_cell.angle_alpha   90.00
_cell.angle_beta   90.00
_cell.angle_gamma   90.00
#
_symmetry.space_group_name_H-M   'P 1'
#
loop_
_entity.id
_entity.type
_entity.pdbx_description
1 polymer ?
#
loop_
_entity_poly.entity_id
_entity_poly.type
_entity_poly.pdbx_seq_one_letter_code
_entity_poly.pdbx_strand_id
1 'polypeptide(L)'
;GFFVAVMMGAILSTFNSALNSAATVFSLGIFKRYINKNCSEIKLVRIGKLTSAILAVFAISIAPFVANAPAGLYQLLQELNGIFFIPIASVIIAGFLFPKVTATGAKIGLLFGLLFYVIVNFGFKVNLHFVHIWGLEFILNIIVMHIASYFFSIEERFEMKDSGILDLKPWKYAKPFSLFLILFTVVLYIILGNV
;
A
#
# COMPACT_ATOMS: atom_id res chain seq x y z
N GLY A 1 21.72 -25.94 11.38
CA GLY A 1 22.15 -25.65 10.00
C GLY A 1 20.99 -25.54 9.02
N PHE A 2 20.17 -26.56 8.85
CA PHE A 2 19.11 -26.59 7.83
C PHE A 2 18.07 -25.45 8.00
N PHE A 3 17.56 -25.24 9.19
CA PHE A 3 16.60 -24.16 9.48
C PHE A 3 17.14 -22.77 9.11
N VAL A 4 18.40 -22.50 9.50
CA VAL A 4 19.04 -21.21 9.18
C VAL A 4 19.21 -21.04 7.67
N ALA A 5 19.59 -22.08 6.95
CA ALA A 5 19.74 -22.03 5.49
C ALA A 5 18.39 -21.73 4.78
N VAL A 6 17.31 -22.36 5.23
CA VAL A 6 15.96 -22.13 4.69
C VAL A 6 15.50 -20.68 4.97
N MET A 7 15.71 -20.20 6.20
CA MET A 7 15.37 -18.82 6.56
C MET A 7 16.18 -17.80 5.76
N MET A 8 17.48 -18.00 5.62
CA MET A 8 18.31 -17.11 4.80
C MET A 8 17.88 -17.12 3.32
N GLY A 9 17.55 -18.30 2.79
CA GLY A 9 17.02 -18.42 1.43
C GLY A 9 15.73 -17.63 1.23
N ALA A 10 14.79 -17.74 2.17
CA ALA A 10 13.53 -17.00 2.13
C ALA A 10 13.75 -15.47 2.20
N ILE A 11 14.61 -15.00 3.10
CA ILE A 11 14.95 -13.58 3.25
C ILE A 11 15.59 -13.05 1.97
N LEU A 12 16.60 -13.75 1.45
CA LEU A 12 17.29 -13.34 0.21
C LEU A 12 16.36 -13.31 -0.99
N SER A 13 15.47 -14.30 -1.12
CA SER A 13 14.47 -14.36 -2.17
C SER A 13 13.52 -13.15 -2.11
N THR A 14 12.99 -12.83 -0.93
CA THR A 14 12.11 -11.68 -0.73
C THR A 14 12.82 -10.37 -1.01
N PHE A 15 14.04 -10.21 -0.50
CA PHE A 15 14.85 -9.02 -0.73
C PHE A 15 15.15 -8.80 -2.22
N ASN A 16 15.56 -9.87 -2.92
CA ASN A 16 15.82 -9.80 -4.36
C ASN A 16 14.56 -9.43 -5.16
N SER A 17 13.41 -9.99 -4.80
CA SER A 17 12.13 -9.66 -5.43
C SER A 17 11.74 -8.19 -5.21
N ALA A 18 11.93 -7.68 -3.99
CA ALA A 18 11.67 -6.28 -3.67
C ALA A 18 12.56 -5.32 -4.46
N LEU A 19 13.88 -5.62 -4.54
CA LEU A 19 14.84 -4.83 -5.33
C LEU A 19 14.47 -4.82 -6.81
N ASN A 20 14.12 -5.98 -7.37
CA ASN A 20 13.76 -6.10 -8.77
C ASN A 20 12.47 -5.34 -9.10
N SER A 21 11.46 -5.44 -8.23
CA SER A 21 10.22 -4.67 -8.36
C SER A 21 10.47 -3.17 -8.31
N ALA A 22 11.21 -2.69 -7.32
CA ALA A 22 11.53 -1.28 -7.17
C ALA A 22 12.34 -0.74 -8.37
N ALA A 23 13.32 -1.50 -8.85
CA ALA A 23 14.11 -1.15 -10.03
C ALA A 23 13.25 -1.09 -11.30
N THR A 24 12.30 -2.00 -11.45
CA THR A 24 11.37 -2.02 -12.58
C THR A 24 10.42 -0.81 -12.54
N VAL A 25 9.84 -0.53 -11.39
CA VAL A 25 8.97 0.65 -11.20
C VAL A 25 9.73 1.94 -11.49
N PHE A 26 10.97 2.06 -11.02
CA PHE A 26 11.79 3.24 -11.30
C PHE A 26 12.17 3.33 -12.79
N SER A 27 12.70 2.27 -13.38
CA SER A 27 13.21 2.31 -14.76
C SER A 27 12.10 2.50 -15.79
N LEU A 28 10.97 1.81 -15.65
CA LEU A 28 9.85 1.90 -16.59
C LEU A 28 8.86 3.01 -16.21
N GLY A 29 8.51 3.13 -14.93
CA GLY A 29 7.49 4.06 -14.46
C GLY A 29 7.99 5.51 -14.39
N ILE A 30 9.23 5.72 -13.96
CA ILE A 30 9.78 7.06 -13.77
C ILE A 30 10.74 7.41 -14.91
N PHE A 31 11.83 6.65 -15.07
CA PHE A 31 12.89 7.02 -16.01
C PHE A 31 12.41 7.05 -17.46
N LYS A 32 11.78 5.98 -17.95
CA LYS A 32 11.28 5.92 -19.34
C LYS A 32 10.16 6.93 -19.58
N ARG A 33 9.28 7.11 -18.61
CA ARG A 33 8.08 7.95 -18.80
C ARG A 33 8.37 9.45 -18.71
N TYR A 34 9.24 9.88 -17.79
CA TYR A 34 9.45 11.29 -17.49
C TYR A 34 10.81 11.82 -17.89
N ILE A 35 11.87 10.97 -17.91
CA ILE A 35 13.24 11.42 -18.16
C ILE A 35 13.64 11.17 -19.62
N ASN A 36 13.43 9.95 -20.14
CA ASN A 36 13.81 9.60 -21.51
C ASN A 36 12.82 8.64 -22.15
N LYS A 37 11.85 9.19 -22.87
CA LYS A 37 10.77 8.41 -23.55
C LYS A 37 11.29 7.49 -24.66
N ASN A 38 12.38 7.85 -25.34
CA ASN A 38 12.97 7.10 -26.45
C ASN A 38 14.16 6.23 -26.02
N CYS A 39 14.19 5.84 -24.75
CA CYS A 39 15.28 5.05 -24.20
C CYS A 39 15.28 3.63 -24.76
N SER A 40 16.46 3.14 -25.19
CA SER A 40 16.63 1.76 -25.64
C SER A 40 16.44 0.77 -24.46
N GLU A 41 15.98 -0.45 -24.77
CA GLU A 41 15.80 -1.50 -23.77
C GLU A 41 17.07 -1.84 -23.00
N ILE A 42 18.21 -1.87 -23.69
CA ILE A 42 19.52 -2.11 -23.08
C ILE A 42 19.84 -1.04 -22.01
N LYS A 43 19.52 0.23 -22.30
CA LYS A 43 19.73 1.33 -21.36
C LYS A 43 18.78 1.21 -20.17
N LEU A 44 17.52 0.80 -20.39
CA LEU A 44 16.56 0.56 -19.30
C LEU A 44 17.03 -0.54 -18.35
N VAL A 45 17.53 -1.66 -18.87
CA VAL A 45 18.09 -2.73 -18.06
C VAL A 45 19.30 -2.24 -17.26
N ARG A 46 20.16 -1.42 -17.85
CA ARG A 46 21.32 -0.83 -17.14
C ARG A 46 20.87 0.09 -16.02
N ILE A 47 19.87 0.95 -16.26
CA ILE A 47 19.28 1.81 -15.22
C ILE A 47 18.65 0.97 -14.13
N GLY A 48 17.91 -0.09 -14.46
CA GLY A 48 17.34 -1.01 -13.46
C GLY A 48 18.41 -1.65 -12.57
N LYS A 49 19.50 -2.15 -13.16
CA LYS A 49 20.65 -2.71 -12.41
C LYS A 49 21.29 -1.67 -11.48
N LEU A 50 21.48 -0.45 -11.96
CA LEU A 50 22.05 0.63 -11.15
C LEU A 50 21.11 0.99 -9.99
N THR A 51 19.81 1.09 -10.24
CA THR A 51 18.80 1.35 -9.20
C THR A 51 18.80 0.24 -8.14
N SER A 52 18.83 -1.03 -8.54
CA SER A 52 18.92 -2.15 -7.61
C SER A 52 20.18 -2.07 -6.74
N ALA A 53 21.32 -1.74 -7.33
CA ALA A 53 22.59 -1.61 -6.60
C ALA A 53 22.52 -0.46 -5.56
N ILE A 54 22.00 0.70 -5.97
CA ILE A 54 21.83 1.85 -5.06
C ILE A 54 20.90 1.50 -3.90
N LEU A 55 19.76 0.87 -4.20
CA LEU A 55 18.80 0.46 -3.18
C LEU A 55 19.37 -0.60 -2.23
N ALA A 56 20.17 -1.55 -2.74
CA ALA A 56 20.83 -2.55 -1.91
C ALA A 56 21.85 -1.92 -0.94
N VAL A 57 22.68 -0.99 -1.43
CA VAL A 57 23.63 -0.25 -0.58
C VAL A 57 22.89 0.56 0.48
N PHE A 58 21.82 1.24 0.09
CA PHE A 58 20.99 2.02 1.01
C PHE A 58 20.36 1.12 2.09
N ALA A 59 19.81 -0.04 1.72
CA ALA A 59 19.24 -1.00 2.66
C ALA A 59 20.27 -1.52 3.67
N ILE A 60 21.49 -1.85 3.22
CA ILE A 60 22.60 -2.29 4.09
C ILE A 60 22.99 -1.15 5.05
N SER A 61 23.03 0.08 4.57
CA SER A 61 23.40 1.24 5.40
C SER A 61 22.38 1.55 6.50
N ILE A 62 21.08 1.28 6.23
CA ILE A 62 20.00 1.50 7.20
C ILE A 62 19.84 0.33 8.18
N ALA A 63 20.23 -0.87 7.80
CA ALA A 63 20.01 -2.07 8.61
C ALA A 63 20.45 -1.93 10.09
N PRO A 64 21.61 -1.33 10.45
CA PRO A 64 22.02 -1.15 11.84
C PRO A 64 21.06 -0.24 12.63
N PHE A 65 20.48 0.78 12.00
CA PHE A 65 19.52 1.69 12.64
C PHE A 65 18.20 0.98 12.93
N VAL A 66 17.75 0.16 12.00
CA VAL A 66 16.54 -0.66 12.14
C VAL A 66 16.69 -1.72 13.21
N ALA A 67 17.87 -2.36 13.32
CA ALA A 67 18.17 -3.37 14.34
C ALA A 67 18.06 -2.84 15.78
N ASN A 68 18.29 -1.55 15.98
CA ASN A 68 18.24 -0.89 17.28
C ASN A 68 16.90 -0.15 17.53
N ALA A 69 15.83 -0.51 16.84
CA ALA A 69 14.53 0.14 17.01
C ALA A 69 13.97 -0.07 18.43
N PRO A 70 13.62 1.00 19.18
CA PRO A 70 13.23 0.91 20.60
C PRO A 70 11.98 0.07 20.83
N ALA A 71 11.03 0.08 19.91
CA ALA A 71 9.76 -0.63 19.99
C ALA A 71 9.80 -2.04 19.36
N GLY A 72 10.97 -2.47 18.93
CA GLY A 72 11.16 -3.72 18.21
C GLY A 72 10.93 -3.63 16.71
N LEU A 73 11.57 -4.56 16.00
CA LEU A 73 11.58 -4.58 14.52
C LEU A 73 10.19 -4.71 13.91
N TYR A 74 9.34 -5.55 14.50
CA TYR A 74 7.99 -5.80 13.99
C TYR A 74 7.13 -4.53 14.03
N GLN A 75 7.12 -3.82 15.16
CA GLN A 75 6.35 -2.59 15.32
C GLN A 75 6.83 -1.52 14.35
N LEU A 76 8.15 -1.33 14.23
CA LEU A 76 8.72 -0.37 13.28
C LEU A 76 8.30 -0.68 11.83
N LEU A 77 8.34 -1.95 11.41
CA LEU A 77 7.91 -2.35 10.07
C LEU A 77 6.42 -2.07 9.85
N GLN A 78 5.58 -2.30 10.86
CA GLN A 78 4.15 -2.00 10.77
C GLN A 78 3.89 -0.51 10.69
N GLU A 79 4.56 0.30 11.48
CA GLU A 79 4.47 1.76 11.42
C GLU A 79 4.91 2.31 10.06
N LEU A 80 6.00 1.80 9.49
CA LEU A 80 6.45 2.20 8.15
C LEU A 80 5.50 1.74 7.04
N ASN A 81 4.93 0.54 7.16
CA ASN A 81 3.91 0.06 6.22
C ASN A 81 2.64 0.90 6.27
N GLY A 82 2.25 1.38 7.44
CA GLY A 82 1.08 2.24 7.63
C GLY A 82 1.10 3.48 6.74
N ILE A 83 2.29 4.06 6.51
CA ILE A 83 2.45 5.26 5.67
C ILE A 83 1.78 5.11 4.30
N PHE A 84 1.93 3.94 3.66
CA PHE A 84 1.44 3.72 2.31
C PHE A 84 0.22 2.81 2.25
N PHE A 85 0.15 1.82 3.14
CA PHE A 85 -0.85 0.76 3.06
C PHE A 85 -2.26 1.30 3.33
N ILE A 86 -2.43 2.12 4.34
CA ILE A 86 -3.75 2.62 4.73
C ILE A 86 -4.30 3.64 3.72
N PRO A 87 -3.54 4.66 3.28
CA PRO A 87 -4.01 5.57 2.23
C PRO A 87 -4.38 4.85 0.93
N ILE A 88 -3.55 3.89 0.49
CA ILE A 88 -3.83 3.13 -0.73
C ILE A 88 -5.07 2.25 -0.55
N ALA A 89 -5.20 1.54 0.57
CA ALA A 89 -6.35 0.70 0.86
C ALA A 89 -7.65 1.53 0.89
N SER A 90 -7.62 2.71 1.52
CA SER A 90 -8.79 3.60 1.58
C SER A 90 -9.21 4.09 0.20
N VAL A 91 -8.26 4.44 -0.68
CA VAL A 91 -8.52 4.85 -2.07
C VAL A 91 -9.14 3.71 -2.88
N ILE A 92 -8.59 2.49 -2.77
CA ILE A 92 -9.11 1.32 -3.46
C ILE A 92 -10.54 1.00 -3.01
N ILE A 93 -10.76 0.94 -1.70
CA ILE A 93 -12.08 0.64 -1.13
C ILE A 93 -13.08 1.74 -1.49
N ALA A 94 -12.68 3.01 -1.41
CA ALA A 94 -13.53 4.11 -1.80
C ALA A 94 -13.90 4.05 -3.29
N GLY A 95 -12.98 3.70 -4.17
CA GLY A 95 -13.22 3.54 -5.60
C GLY A 95 -14.22 2.44 -5.93
N PHE A 96 -14.25 1.34 -5.16
CA PHE A 96 -15.21 0.26 -5.34
C PHE A 96 -16.59 0.55 -4.73
N LEU A 97 -16.61 1.13 -3.53
CA LEU A 97 -17.85 1.32 -2.77
C LEU A 97 -18.57 2.64 -3.09
N PHE A 98 -17.83 3.67 -3.48
CA PHE A 98 -18.38 5.02 -3.64
C PHE A 98 -18.20 5.55 -5.07
N PRO A 99 -19.17 5.31 -5.97
CA PRO A 99 -19.07 5.73 -7.37
C PRO A 99 -18.96 7.24 -7.59
N LYS A 100 -19.20 8.04 -6.54
CA LYS A 100 -19.12 9.50 -6.57
C LYS A 100 -17.71 10.04 -6.29
N VAL A 101 -16.77 9.18 -5.86
CA VAL A 101 -15.39 9.59 -5.61
C VAL A 101 -14.68 9.79 -6.95
N THR A 102 -14.16 11.01 -7.15
CA THR A 102 -13.45 11.39 -8.38
C THR A 102 -11.97 11.03 -8.31
N ALA A 103 -11.30 10.93 -9.46
CA ALA A 103 -9.85 10.70 -9.51
C ALA A 103 -9.06 11.82 -8.80
N THR A 104 -9.54 13.06 -8.84
CA THR A 104 -8.95 14.20 -8.11
C THR A 104 -9.15 14.05 -6.61
N GLY A 105 -10.35 13.65 -6.16
CA GLY A 105 -10.63 13.35 -4.77
C GLY A 105 -9.74 12.23 -4.24
N ALA A 106 -9.54 11.17 -5.01
CA ALA A 106 -8.65 10.07 -4.65
C ALA A 106 -7.18 10.50 -4.51
N LYS A 107 -6.67 11.36 -5.40
CA LYS A 107 -5.31 11.92 -5.30
C LYS A 107 -5.13 12.78 -4.05
N ILE A 108 -6.12 13.62 -3.74
CA ILE A 108 -6.11 14.47 -2.54
C ILE A 108 -6.18 13.61 -1.28
N GLY A 109 -7.05 12.59 -1.24
CA GLY A 109 -7.13 11.65 -0.14
C GLY A 109 -5.82 10.88 0.07
N LEU A 110 -5.20 10.38 -1.00
CA LEU A 110 -3.91 9.71 -0.92
C LEU A 110 -2.83 10.61 -0.31
N LEU A 111 -2.71 11.84 -0.80
CA LEU A 111 -1.72 12.80 -0.28
C LEU A 111 -2.01 13.17 1.16
N PHE A 112 -3.27 13.40 1.50
CA PHE A 112 -3.70 13.70 2.87
C PHE A 112 -3.32 12.56 3.82
N GLY A 113 -3.63 11.30 3.47
CA GLY A 113 -3.33 10.15 4.32
C GLY A 113 -1.83 9.99 4.57
N LEU A 114 -1.01 10.07 3.52
CA LEU A 114 0.44 10.04 3.64
C LEU A 114 0.95 11.12 4.62
N LEU A 115 0.50 12.35 4.46
CA LEU A 115 0.91 13.47 5.31
C LEU A 115 0.38 13.33 6.74
N PHE A 116 -0.89 12.98 6.89
CA PHE A 116 -1.55 12.80 8.18
C PHE A 116 -0.82 11.75 9.03
N TYR A 117 -0.57 10.57 8.45
CA TYR A 117 0.10 9.50 9.17
C TYR A 117 1.53 9.88 9.59
N VAL A 118 2.31 10.45 8.69
CA VAL A 118 3.69 10.89 8.99
C VAL A 118 3.68 11.94 10.11
N ILE A 119 2.80 12.92 10.05
CA ILE A 119 2.71 13.99 11.05
C ILE A 119 2.25 13.43 12.41
N VAL A 120 1.23 12.59 12.44
CA VAL A 120 0.67 12.07 13.69
C VAL A 120 1.61 11.07 14.35
N ASN A 121 2.16 10.12 13.58
CA ASN A 121 2.98 9.04 14.13
C ASN A 121 4.41 9.50 14.47
N PHE A 122 5.01 10.30 13.61
CA PHE A 122 6.43 10.70 13.76
C PHE A 122 6.59 12.14 14.27
N GLY A 123 5.64 13.03 14.00
CA GLY A 123 5.70 14.43 14.43
C GLY A 123 5.19 14.64 15.87
N PHE A 124 3.94 14.30 16.11
CA PHE A 124 3.30 14.57 17.43
C PHE A 124 3.60 13.49 18.47
N LYS A 125 4.13 12.32 18.10
CA LYS A 125 4.39 11.17 18.97
C LYS A 125 3.19 10.87 19.86
N VAL A 126 2.02 10.79 19.25
CA VAL A 126 0.76 10.52 19.97
C VAL A 126 0.87 9.17 20.66
N ASN A 127 0.55 9.12 21.95
CA ASN A 127 0.63 7.89 22.74
C ASN A 127 -0.58 6.96 22.45
N LEU A 128 -0.79 6.64 21.17
CA LEU A 128 -1.79 5.72 20.66
C LEU A 128 -1.08 4.58 19.92
N HIS A 129 -1.61 3.37 20.08
CA HIS A 129 -1.10 2.24 19.32
C HIS A 129 -1.34 2.48 17.82
N PHE A 130 -0.37 2.14 16.98
CA PHE A 130 -0.41 2.40 15.54
C PHE A 130 -1.68 1.90 14.84
N VAL A 131 -2.30 0.81 15.32
CA VAL A 131 -3.55 0.26 14.77
C VAL A 131 -4.72 1.25 14.93
N HIS A 132 -4.78 2.00 16.04
CA HIS A 132 -5.82 3.02 16.23
C HIS A 132 -5.61 4.22 15.29
N ILE A 133 -4.34 4.58 15.05
CA ILE A 133 -3.99 5.63 14.08
C ILE A 133 -4.42 5.19 12.68
N TRP A 134 -4.18 3.92 12.30
CA TRP A 134 -4.64 3.36 11.03
C TRP A 134 -6.15 3.43 10.85
N GLY A 135 -6.92 3.06 11.88
CA GLY A 135 -8.38 3.14 11.84
C GLY A 135 -8.89 4.58 11.65
N LEU A 136 -8.30 5.52 12.41
CA LEU A 136 -8.62 6.93 12.30
C LEU A 136 -8.28 7.50 10.92
N GLU A 137 -7.09 7.21 10.44
CA GLU A 137 -6.61 7.62 9.12
C GLU A 137 -7.52 7.11 8.00
N PHE A 138 -7.91 5.83 8.05
CA PHE A 138 -8.80 5.23 7.06
C PHE A 138 -10.13 5.98 6.97
N ILE A 139 -10.75 6.28 8.12
CA ILE A 139 -12.03 7.02 8.17
C ILE A 139 -11.84 8.44 7.65
N LEU A 140 -10.82 9.15 8.13
CA LEU A 140 -10.55 10.52 7.70
C LEU A 140 -10.24 10.59 6.20
N ASN A 141 -9.50 9.64 5.66
CA ASN A 141 -9.20 9.56 4.24
C ASN A 141 -10.47 9.44 3.39
N ILE A 142 -11.41 8.58 3.79
CA ILE A 142 -12.70 8.45 3.09
C ILE A 142 -13.48 9.78 3.14
N ILE A 143 -13.52 10.44 4.29
CA ILE A 143 -14.20 11.73 4.46
C ILE A 143 -13.55 12.78 3.55
N VAL A 144 -12.22 12.91 3.56
CA VAL A 144 -11.49 13.86 2.71
C VAL A 144 -11.72 13.61 1.23
N MET A 145 -11.71 12.34 0.81
CA MET A 145 -12.03 11.98 -0.58
C MET A 145 -13.43 12.41 -1.00
N HIS A 146 -14.43 12.24 -0.13
CA HIS A 146 -15.80 12.68 -0.42
C HIS A 146 -15.91 14.21 -0.50
N ILE A 147 -15.32 14.92 0.44
CA ILE A 147 -15.30 16.38 0.46
C ILE A 147 -14.58 16.92 -0.79
N ALA A 148 -13.41 16.40 -1.09
CA ALA A 148 -12.65 16.80 -2.27
C ALA A 148 -13.41 16.50 -3.57
N SER A 149 -14.07 15.35 -3.65
CA SER A 149 -14.87 14.99 -4.82
C SER A 149 -16.12 15.85 -5.01
N TYR A 150 -16.66 16.39 -3.91
CA TYR A 150 -17.77 17.35 -3.98
C TYR A 150 -17.32 18.67 -4.61
N PHE A 151 -16.15 19.18 -4.25
CA PHE A 151 -15.61 20.42 -4.81
C PHE A 151 -15.04 20.26 -6.22
N PHE A 152 -14.54 19.08 -6.56
CA PHE A 152 -13.95 18.75 -7.87
C PHE A 152 -14.81 17.70 -8.57
N SER A 153 -16.13 17.94 -8.63
CA SER A 153 -17.04 17.07 -9.36
C SER A 153 -16.74 17.10 -10.86
N ILE A 154 -16.74 15.91 -11.48
CA ILE A 154 -16.62 15.73 -12.92
C ILE A 154 -18.01 15.35 -13.41
N GLU A 155 -18.46 15.97 -14.48
CA GLU A 155 -19.78 15.70 -15.09
C GLU A 155 -19.89 14.27 -15.64
N GLU A 156 -18.80 13.69 -16.10
CA GLU A 156 -18.77 12.31 -16.60
C GLU A 156 -18.49 11.29 -15.49
N ARG A 157 -19.49 10.49 -15.21
CA ARG A 157 -19.35 9.33 -14.30
C ARG A 157 -18.52 8.26 -14.97
N PHE A 158 -17.47 7.78 -14.29
CA PHE A 158 -16.70 6.64 -14.77
C PHE A 158 -17.59 5.38 -14.74
N GLU A 159 -17.93 4.87 -15.91
CA GLU A 159 -18.59 3.58 -16.08
C GLU A 159 -17.55 2.54 -16.49
N MET A 160 -17.39 1.49 -15.69
CA MET A 160 -16.60 0.33 -16.11
C MET A 160 -17.33 -0.35 -17.26
N LYS A 161 -16.83 -0.13 -18.49
CA LYS A 161 -17.32 -0.88 -19.66
C LYS A 161 -16.81 -2.30 -19.55
N ASP A 162 -17.74 -3.25 -19.47
CA ASP A 162 -17.40 -4.66 -19.62
C ASP A 162 -16.83 -4.87 -21.03
N SER A 163 -15.59 -5.37 -21.09
CA SER A 163 -14.95 -5.68 -22.38
C SER A 163 -15.53 -6.91 -23.06
N GLY A 164 -16.42 -7.66 -22.38
CA GLY A 164 -17.02 -8.87 -22.92
C GLY A 164 -16.05 -10.05 -23.15
N ILE A 165 -14.78 -9.88 -22.80
CA ILE A 165 -13.73 -10.90 -23.01
C ILE A 165 -13.90 -12.08 -22.03
N LEU A 166 -14.47 -11.81 -20.85
CA LEU A 166 -14.72 -12.80 -19.81
C LEU A 166 -16.22 -12.83 -19.48
N ASP A 167 -16.81 -14.03 -19.47
CA ASP A 167 -18.19 -14.24 -19.01
C ASP A 167 -18.22 -14.11 -17.47
N LEU A 168 -18.34 -12.87 -16.99
CA LEU A 168 -18.37 -12.51 -15.58
C LEU A 168 -19.73 -12.84 -14.97
N LYS A 169 -20.09 -14.12 -14.91
CA LYS A 169 -21.28 -14.54 -14.13
C LYS A 169 -20.99 -14.39 -12.64
N PRO A 170 -21.72 -13.52 -11.93
CA PRO A 170 -21.49 -13.35 -10.51
C PRO A 170 -21.74 -14.68 -9.78
N TRP A 171 -20.78 -15.12 -8.98
CA TRP A 171 -20.94 -16.31 -8.17
C TRP A 171 -22.11 -16.14 -7.18
N LYS A 172 -23.12 -17.00 -7.34
CA LYS A 172 -24.40 -16.93 -6.59
C LYS A 172 -24.20 -16.84 -5.06
N TYR A 173 -23.16 -17.50 -4.54
CA TYR A 173 -22.89 -17.56 -3.11
C TYR A 173 -21.85 -16.53 -2.63
N ALA A 174 -21.37 -15.65 -3.49
CA ALA A 174 -20.33 -14.66 -3.11
C ALA A 174 -20.78 -13.78 -1.93
N LYS A 175 -21.97 -13.20 -2.00
CA LYS A 175 -22.52 -12.32 -0.94
C LYS A 175 -22.73 -13.05 0.40
N PRO A 176 -23.46 -14.20 0.47
CA PRO A 176 -23.66 -14.89 1.75
C PRO A 176 -22.35 -15.44 2.32
N PHE A 177 -21.42 -15.88 1.47
CA PHE A 177 -20.13 -16.37 1.94
C PHE A 177 -19.24 -15.24 2.46
N SER A 178 -19.24 -14.10 1.81
CA SER A 178 -18.53 -12.91 2.31
C SER A 178 -19.07 -12.43 3.65
N LEU A 179 -20.40 -12.40 3.80
CA LEU A 179 -21.03 -12.03 5.06
C LEU A 179 -20.67 -13.04 6.18
N PHE A 180 -20.70 -14.33 5.88
CA PHE A 180 -20.28 -15.37 6.81
C PHE A 180 -18.83 -15.17 7.26
N LEU A 181 -17.90 -14.91 6.34
CA LEU A 181 -16.50 -14.68 6.67
C LEU A 181 -16.31 -13.43 7.54
N ILE A 182 -17.02 -12.35 7.24
CA ILE A 182 -16.96 -11.11 8.06
C ILE A 182 -17.46 -11.39 9.48
N LEU A 183 -18.62 -12.02 9.62
CA LEU A 183 -19.20 -12.36 10.93
C LEU A 183 -18.30 -13.33 11.70
N PHE A 184 -17.76 -14.34 11.04
CA PHE A 184 -16.84 -15.30 11.64
C PHE A 184 -15.56 -14.59 12.16
N THR A 185 -15.00 -13.67 11.37
CA THR A 185 -13.84 -12.89 11.78
C THR A 185 -14.15 -12.01 13.00
N VAL A 186 -15.29 -11.30 12.99
CA VAL A 186 -15.73 -10.48 14.13
C VAL A 186 -15.89 -11.33 15.39
N VAL A 187 -16.54 -12.48 15.29
CA VAL A 187 -16.72 -13.40 16.42
C VAL A 187 -15.37 -13.88 16.97
N LEU A 188 -14.44 -14.25 16.09
CA LEU A 188 -13.09 -14.62 16.50
C LEU A 188 -12.39 -13.49 17.28
N TYR A 189 -12.47 -12.25 16.78
CA TYR A 189 -11.87 -11.11 17.46
C TYR A 189 -12.51 -10.85 18.84
N ILE A 190 -13.82 -11.02 18.98
CA ILE A 190 -14.51 -10.86 20.27
C ILE A 190 -14.07 -11.96 21.24
N ILE A 191 -13.99 -13.21 20.79
CA ILE A 191 -13.59 -14.34 21.65
C ILE A 191 -12.13 -14.24 22.06
N LEU A 192 -11.23 -13.98 21.11
CA LEU A 192 -9.79 -13.95 21.37
C LEU A 192 -9.32 -12.63 21.99
N GLY A 193 -10.06 -11.54 21.81
CA GLY A 193 -9.74 -10.23 22.40
C GLY A 193 -10.11 -10.10 23.87
N ASN A 194 -10.87 -11.06 24.43
CA ASN A 194 -11.22 -11.13 25.84
C ASN A 194 -10.34 -12.14 26.62
N VAL A 195 -9.33 -12.73 25.99
CA VAL A 195 -8.33 -13.60 26.59
C VAL A 195 -7.02 -12.81 26.79
#